data_f4586279921dbafff698af51d83e6eae
#
_entry.id   f4586279921dbafff698af51d83e6eae
#
_cell.length_a   1.000
_cell.length_b   1.000
_cell.length_c   1.000
_cell.angle_alpha   90.00
_cell.angle_beta   90.00
_cell.angle_gamma   90.00
#
_symmetry.space_group_name_H-M   'P 1'
#
loop_
_entity.id
_entity.type
_entity.pdbx_description
1 polymer ?
#
loop_
_entity_poly.entity_id
_entity_poly.type
_entity_poly.pdbx_seq_one_letter_code
_entity_poly.pdbx_strand_id
1 'polypeptide(L)'
;MNDIDTQLKSLQKPASLRWVLACLVNWGIIAFALYCAYFFQNLLVDFFVILVIGNRQHALALLGHEGAHYMLSANRRWNDFLTGFFAFWPLGINLPGYRKFHFLHHLKVGTKADPELLHKNMKFPDYDLPLGRLKMAMFFIKDILCLSVYEVLILISFVIPKRKTDLILPNVFLGSVIALLILNDLGWVLILWFIANISSFWAFFRIRINIEPIG
;
A
#
# COMPACT_ATOMS: atom_id res chain seq x y z
N MET A 1 -1.23 -38.77 -6.35
CA MET A 1 -1.24 -37.30 -6.17
C MET A 1 -1.30 -37.07 -4.68
N ASN A 2 -0.22 -36.56 -4.07
CA ASN A 2 -0.08 -36.52 -2.61
C ASN A 2 -1.09 -35.49 -2.02
N ASP A 3 -1.59 -35.79 -0.82
CA ASP A 3 -2.52 -34.91 -0.07
C ASP A 3 -2.00 -33.46 0.04
N ILE A 4 -0.69 -33.28 0.16
CA ILE A 4 0.02 -31.99 0.16
C ILE A 4 -0.20 -31.23 -1.15
N ASP A 5 -0.11 -31.88 -2.33
CA ASP A 5 -0.34 -31.21 -3.63
C ASP A 5 -1.78 -30.73 -3.78
N THR A 6 -2.72 -31.48 -3.22
CA THR A 6 -4.14 -31.14 -3.23
C THR A 6 -4.41 -29.95 -2.31
N GLN A 7 -3.80 -29.93 -1.12
CA GLN A 7 -3.88 -28.82 -0.18
C GLN A 7 -3.22 -27.55 -0.75
N LEU A 8 -2.03 -27.66 -1.34
CA LEU A 8 -1.36 -26.52 -2.00
C LEU A 8 -2.20 -25.93 -3.13
N LYS A 9 -2.80 -26.77 -3.99
CA LYS A 9 -3.71 -26.30 -5.05
C LYS A 9 -4.97 -25.63 -4.51
N SER A 10 -5.48 -26.08 -3.35
CA SER A 10 -6.64 -25.43 -2.71
C SER A 10 -6.32 -24.03 -2.17
N LEU A 11 -5.10 -23.83 -1.67
CA LEU A 11 -4.61 -22.54 -1.19
C LEU A 11 -4.34 -21.52 -2.31
N GLN A 12 -4.12 -22.01 -3.53
CA GLN A 12 -3.91 -21.16 -4.72
C GLN A 12 -5.21 -20.71 -5.40
N LYS A 13 -6.38 -21.12 -4.88
CA LYS A 13 -7.67 -20.67 -5.43
C LYS A 13 -7.95 -19.22 -5.02
N PRO A 14 -8.47 -18.40 -5.96
CA PRO A 14 -8.88 -17.05 -5.63
C PRO A 14 -9.87 -17.03 -4.47
N ALA A 15 -9.60 -16.20 -3.46
CA ALA A 15 -10.43 -16.05 -2.27
C ALA A 15 -11.28 -14.77 -2.35
N SER A 16 -12.04 -14.61 -3.44
CA SER A 16 -12.79 -13.40 -3.79
C SER A 16 -13.61 -12.83 -2.64
N LEU A 17 -14.39 -13.68 -1.94
CA LEU A 17 -15.26 -13.21 -0.85
C LEU A 17 -14.44 -12.67 0.34
N ARG A 18 -13.39 -13.37 0.74
CA ARG A 18 -12.51 -12.92 1.85
C ARG A 18 -11.84 -11.59 1.53
N TRP A 19 -11.37 -11.45 0.29
CA TRP A 19 -10.73 -10.22 -0.19
C TRP A 19 -11.72 -9.05 -0.18
N VAL A 20 -12.94 -9.24 -0.70
CA VAL A 20 -13.99 -8.21 -0.72
C VAL A 20 -14.38 -7.81 0.71
N LEU A 21 -14.59 -8.77 1.61
CA LEU A 21 -14.92 -8.49 3.00
C LEU A 21 -13.79 -7.71 3.71
N ALA A 22 -12.52 -8.11 3.49
CA ALA A 22 -11.38 -7.38 4.03
C ALA A 22 -11.33 -5.95 3.48
N CYS A 23 -11.61 -5.75 2.20
CA CYS A 23 -11.69 -4.44 1.58
C CYS A 23 -12.78 -3.57 2.21
N LEU A 24 -13.99 -4.10 2.35
CA LEU A 24 -15.12 -3.41 2.98
C LEU A 24 -14.84 -3.02 4.44
N VAL A 25 -14.23 -3.92 5.22
CA VAL A 25 -13.83 -3.64 6.60
C VAL A 25 -12.81 -2.49 6.64
N ASN A 26 -11.78 -2.49 5.78
CA ASN A 26 -10.78 -1.42 5.75
C ASN A 26 -11.41 -0.08 5.38
N TRP A 27 -12.26 -0.03 4.35
CA TRP A 27 -12.97 1.19 3.96
C TRP A 27 -13.97 1.65 5.02
N GLY A 28 -14.67 0.73 5.70
CA GLY A 28 -15.56 1.05 6.81
C GLY A 28 -14.83 1.70 7.99
N ILE A 29 -13.65 1.18 8.35
CA ILE A 29 -12.80 1.79 9.40
C ILE A 29 -12.32 3.18 8.98
N ILE A 30 -11.91 3.37 7.72
CA ILE A 30 -11.50 4.67 7.18
C ILE A 30 -12.67 5.67 7.25
N ALA A 31 -13.85 5.27 6.78
CA ALA A 31 -15.04 6.11 6.82
C ALA A 31 -15.43 6.51 8.26
N PHE A 32 -15.35 5.57 9.19
CA PHE A 32 -15.60 5.85 10.61
C PHE A 32 -14.55 6.79 11.22
N ALA A 33 -13.27 6.62 10.89
CA ALA A 33 -12.22 7.52 11.36
C ALA A 33 -12.43 8.96 10.83
N LEU A 34 -12.77 9.11 9.54
CA LEU A 34 -13.10 10.40 8.95
C LEU A 34 -14.36 11.03 9.58
N TYR A 35 -15.36 10.23 9.90
CA TYR A 35 -16.54 10.68 10.64
C TYR A 35 -16.16 11.21 12.03
N CYS A 36 -15.24 10.54 12.76
CA CYS A 36 -14.73 11.04 14.02
C CYS A 36 -14.01 12.40 13.87
N ALA A 37 -13.15 12.56 12.85
CA ALA A 37 -12.50 13.85 12.58
C ALA A 37 -13.52 14.97 12.32
N TYR A 38 -14.54 14.68 11.49
CA TYR A 38 -15.63 15.62 11.20
C TYR A 38 -16.42 16.01 12.44
N PHE A 39 -16.73 15.04 13.31
CA PHE A 39 -17.58 15.25 14.48
C PHE A 39 -16.86 16.00 15.61
N PHE A 40 -15.63 15.61 15.90
CA PHE A 40 -14.89 16.17 17.03
C PHE A 40 -14.12 17.44 16.72
N GLN A 41 -13.73 17.68 15.48
CA GLN A 41 -13.00 18.86 14.99
C GLN A 41 -11.81 19.24 15.90
N ASN A 42 -10.97 18.28 16.25
CA ASN A 42 -9.92 18.42 17.23
C ASN A 42 -8.60 17.82 16.70
N LEU A 43 -7.51 18.59 16.79
CA LEU A 43 -6.20 18.18 16.27
C LEU A 43 -5.66 16.87 16.88
N LEU A 44 -5.98 16.58 18.15
CA LEU A 44 -5.59 15.32 18.77
C LEU A 44 -6.35 14.13 18.14
N VAL A 45 -7.64 14.31 17.85
CA VAL A 45 -8.44 13.32 17.12
C VAL A 45 -7.89 13.15 15.71
N ASP A 46 -7.60 14.23 15.00
CA ASP A 46 -7.03 14.20 13.65
C ASP A 46 -5.69 13.44 13.61
N PHE A 47 -4.85 13.61 14.63
CA PHE A 47 -3.61 12.85 14.77
C PHE A 47 -3.88 11.33 14.84
N PHE A 48 -4.82 10.88 15.68
CA PHE A 48 -5.17 9.45 15.76
C PHE A 48 -5.87 8.97 14.48
N VAL A 49 -6.68 9.80 13.84
CA VAL A 49 -7.31 9.49 12.55
C VAL A 49 -6.26 9.27 11.48
N ILE A 50 -5.21 10.12 11.40
CA ILE A 50 -4.08 9.95 10.48
C ILE A 50 -3.38 8.60 10.72
N LEU A 51 -3.15 8.20 11.98
CA LEU A 51 -2.56 6.90 12.29
C LEU A 51 -3.44 5.74 11.83
N VAL A 52 -4.75 5.82 12.07
CA VAL A 52 -5.70 4.78 11.65
C VAL A 52 -5.77 4.71 10.12
N ILE A 53 -5.91 5.84 9.44
CA ILE A 53 -5.98 5.88 7.97
C ILE A 53 -4.71 5.28 7.36
N GLY A 54 -3.51 5.68 7.80
CA GLY A 54 -2.26 5.13 7.26
C GLY A 54 -2.10 3.63 7.51
N ASN A 55 -2.53 3.13 8.67
CA ASN A 55 -2.57 1.69 8.94
C ASN A 55 -3.54 0.97 7.97
N ARG A 56 -4.72 1.56 7.68
CA ARG A 56 -5.67 0.97 6.73
C ARG A 56 -5.20 1.11 5.28
N GLN A 57 -4.53 2.19 4.93
CA GLN A 57 -3.87 2.33 3.62
C GLN A 57 -2.83 1.22 3.42
N HIS A 58 -2.03 0.90 4.46
CA HIS A 58 -1.09 -0.21 4.41
C HIS A 58 -1.82 -1.56 4.23
N ALA A 59 -2.94 -1.80 4.94
CA ALA A 59 -3.75 -2.99 4.75
C ALA A 59 -4.35 -3.09 3.32
N LEU A 60 -4.79 -1.95 2.75
CA LEU A 60 -5.22 -1.90 1.34
C LEU A 60 -4.06 -2.21 0.38
N ALA A 61 -2.85 -1.72 0.66
CA ALA A 61 -1.67 -2.07 -0.15
C ALA A 61 -1.38 -3.58 -0.13
N LEU A 62 -1.61 -4.27 1.01
CA LEU A 62 -1.51 -5.74 1.11
C LEU A 62 -2.57 -6.45 0.26
N LEU A 63 -3.81 -5.97 0.29
CA LEU A 63 -4.86 -6.50 -0.59
C LEU A 63 -4.53 -6.27 -2.07
N GLY A 64 -3.93 -5.12 -2.39
CA GLY A 64 -3.40 -4.83 -3.72
C GLY A 64 -2.27 -5.78 -4.14
N HIS A 65 -1.39 -6.14 -3.20
CA HIS A 65 -0.34 -7.15 -3.40
C HIS A 65 -0.93 -8.53 -3.74
N GLU A 66 -1.94 -9.00 -3.01
CA GLU A 66 -2.67 -10.23 -3.33
C GLU A 66 -3.32 -10.17 -4.73
N GLY A 67 -3.90 -9.01 -5.08
CA GLY A 67 -4.44 -8.76 -6.41
C GLY A 67 -3.37 -8.77 -7.50
N ALA A 68 -2.13 -8.34 -7.21
CA ALA A 68 -1.00 -8.48 -8.14
C ALA A 68 -0.68 -9.94 -8.46
N HIS A 69 -0.90 -10.85 -7.52
CA HIS A 69 -0.78 -12.30 -7.67
C HIS A 69 -2.04 -12.98 -8.25
N TYR A 70 -3.04 -12.22 -8.69
CA TYR A 70 -4.32 -12.74 -9.21
C TYR A 70 -5.14 -13.56 -8.21
N MET A 71 -4.98 -13.29 -6.91
CA MET A 71 -5.68 -14.02 -5.84
C MET A 71 -7.12 -13.55 -5.61
N LEU A 72 -7.54 -12.43 -6.23
CA LEU A 72 -8.90 -11.91 -6.11
C LEU A 72 -9.88 -12.63 -7.04
N SER A 73 -9.55 -12.83 -8.32
CA SER A 73 -10.45 -13.39 -9.32
C SER A 73 -9.71 -14.19 -10.38
N ALA A 74 -10.30 -15.31 -10.83
CA ALA A 74 -9.80 -16.07 -11.97
C ALA A 74 -9.85 -15.27 -13.27
N ASN A 75 -10.79 -14.33 -13.42
CA ASN A 75 -10.81 -13.42 -14.55
C ASN A 75 -9.82 -12.27 -14.31
N ARG A 76 -8.71 -12.28 -15.07
CA ARG A 76 -7.62 -11.32 -14.92
C ARG A 76 -8.05 -9.86 -15.08
N ARG A 77 -8.99 -9.55 -15.98
CA ARG A 77 -9.47 -8.18 -16.21
C ARG A 77 -10.23 -7.66 -14.99
N TRP A 78 -11.13 -8.48 -14.45
CA TRP A 78 -11.85 -8.15 -13.22
C TRP A 78 -10.93 -8.09 -12.01
N ASN A 79 -9.96 -9.03 -11.89
CA ASN A 79 -8.95 -8.97 -10.85
C ASN A 79 -8.21 -7.63 -10.87
N ASP A 80 -7.72 -7.22 -12.03
CA ASP A 80 -6.92 -6.01 -12.18
C ASP A 80 -7.73 -4.74 -11.95
N PHE A 81 -8.96 -4.69 -12.46
CA PHE A 81 -9.85 -3.56 -12.24
C PHE A 81 -10.22 -3.38 -10.77
N LEU A 82 -10.70 -4.45 -10.10
CA LEU A 82 -11.11 -4.39 -8.70
C LEU A 82 -9.92 -4.12 -7.76
N THR A 83 -8.76 -4.72 -8.02
CA THR A 83 -7.53 -4.44 -7.29
C THR A 83 -7.12 -2.97 -7.44
N GLY A 84 -7.17 -2.44 -8.67
CA GLY A 84 -6.90 -1.04 -8.92
C GLY A 84 -7.88 -0.14 -8.18
N PHE A 85 -9.17 -0.32 -8.44
CA PHE A 85 -10.23 0.56 -7.96
C PHE A 85 -10.33 0.62 -6.42
N PHE A 86 -10.30 -0.52 -5.75
CA PHE A 86 -10.52 -0.58 -4.30
C PHE A 86 -9.26 -0.52 -3.46
N ALA A 87 -8.08 -0.84 -4.00
CA ALA A 87 -6.87 -0.96 -3.22
C ALA A 87 -5.74 -0.03 -3.70
N PHE A 88 -5.36 -0.06 -4.98
CA PHE A 88 -4.16 0.62 -5.45
C PHE A 88 -4.37 2.06 -5.93
N TRP A 89 -5.43 2.34 -6.72
CA TRP A 89 -5.64 3.69 -7.25
C TRP A 89 -5.84 4.73 -6.15
N PRO A 90 -6.60 4.45 -5.06
CA PRO A 90 -6.69 5.39 -3.95
C PRO A 90 -5.34 5.74 -3.30
N LEU A 91 -4.37 4.82 -3.38
CA LEU A 91 -3.01 5.01 -2.86
C LEU A 91 -2.04 5.63 -3.89
N GLY A 92 -2.51 5.92 -5.11
CA GLY A 92 -1.66 6.38 -6.20
C GLY A 92 -0.76 5.29 -6.80
N ILE A 93 -1.02 4.00 -6.52
CA ILE A 93 -0.20 2.89 -6.99
C ILE A 93 -0.74 2.38 -8.34
N ASN A 94 0.15 2.23 -9.31
CA ASN A 94 -0.15 1.63 -10.60
C ASN A 94 0.08 0.11 -10.56
N LEU A 95 -0.99 -0.69 -10.76
CA LEU A 95 -0.91 -2.15 -10.67
C LEU A 95 0.03 -2.79 -11.69
N PRO A 96 0.02 -2.46 -13.00
CA PRO A 96 0.98 -2.99 -13.95
C PRO A 96 2.44 -2.68 -13.59
N GLY A 97 2.74 -1.46 -13.16
CA GLY A 97 4.07 -1.06 -12.72
C GLY A 97 4.51 -1.81 -11.48
N TYR A 98 3.65 -1.85 -10.46
CA TYR A 98 3.88 -2.60 -9.23
C TYR A 98 4.12 -4.09 -9.49
N ARG A 99 3.24 -4.75 -10.27
CA ARG A 99 3.36 -6.17 -10.59
C ARG A 99 4.69 -6.49 -11.26
N LYS A 100 5.14 -5.65 -12.19
CA LYS A 100 6.43 -5.83 -12.85
C LYS A 100 7.59 -5.77 -11.87
N PHE A 101 7.62 -4.76 -11.00
CA PHE A 101 8.63 -4.60 -9.96
C PHE A 101 8.62 -5.80 -9.01
N HIS A 102 7.46 -6.15 -8.50
CA HIS A 102 7.25 -7.21 -7.52
C HIS A 102 7.59 -8.61 -8.06
N PHE A 103 7.20 -8.93 -9.29
CA PHE A 103 7.57 -10.22 -9.89
C PHE A 103 9.06 -10.31 -10.23
N LEU A 104 9.71 -9.19 -10.53
CA LEU A 104 11.15 -9.16 -10.67
C LEU A 104 11.84 -9.40 -9.32
N HIS A 105 11.29 -8.84 -8.23
CA HIS A 105 11.75 -9.14 -6.87
C HIS A 105 11.64 -10.64 -6.59
N HIS A 106 10.46 -11.27 -6.79
CA HIS A 106 10.32 -12.72 -6.60
C HIS A 106 11.30 -13.56 -7.42
N LEU A 107 11.58 -13.15 -8.65
CA LEU A 107 12.52 -13.85 -9.52
C LEU A 107 13.98 -13.71 -9.07
N LYS A 108 14.32 -12.62 -8.40
CA LYS A 108 15.69 -12.23 -8.05
C LYS A 108 15.95 -12.20 -6.54
N VAL A 109 14.96 -12.56 -5.72
CA VAL A 109 15.09 -12.58 -4.26
C VAL A 109 16.36 -13.35 -3.83
N GLY A 110 17.09 -12.79 -2.86
CA GLY A 110 18.37 -13.34 -2.40
C GLY A 110 19.57 -13.09 -3.31
N THR A 111 19.42 -12.39 -4.44
CA THR A 111 20.52 -12.01 -5.33
C THR A 111 20.79 -10.51 -5.30
N LYS A 112 22.00 -10.09 -5.73
CA LYS A 112 22.35 -8.66 -5.88
C LYS A 112 21.50 -7.93 -6.95
N ALA A 113 20.77 -8.65 -7.79
CA ALA A 113 19.90 -8.10 -8.83
C ALA A 113 18.44 -7.91 -8.38
N ASP A 114 18.13 -8.21 -7.12
CA ASP A 114 16.82 -7.96 -6.53
C ASP A 114 16.55 -6.45 -6.47
N PRO A 115 15.48 -5.96 -7.13
CA PRO A 115 15.19 -4.52 -7.16
C PRO A 115 14.86 -3.95 -5.76
N GLU A 116 14.33 -4.75 -4.86
CA GLU A 116 14.08 -4.34 -3.47
C GLU A 116 15.38 -4.18 -2.69
N LEU A 117 16.33 -5.11 -2.86
CA LEU A 117 17.64 -5.05 -2.26
C LEU A 117 18.47 -3.91 -2.84
N LEU A 118 18.40 -3.69 -4.18
CA LEU A 118 19.04 -2.54 -4.82
C LEU A 118 18.52 -1.22 -4.26
N HIS A 119 17.21 -1.08 -4.08
CA HIS A 119 16.62 0.10 -3.46
C HIS A 119 17.13 0.32 -2.03
N LYS A 120 17.18 -0.74 -1.21
CA LYS A 120 17.70 -0.68 0.16
C LYS A 120 19.18 -0.30 0.21
N ASN A 121 20.02 -0.94 -0.61
CA ASN A 121 21.47 -0.80 -0.54
C ASN A 121 22.04 0.45 -1.23
N MET A 122 21.37 0.97 -2.27
CA MET A 122 21.93 2.08 -3.06
C MET A 122 21.83 3.44 -2.36
N LYS A 123 20.91 3.62 -1.42
CA LYS A 123 20.63 4.95 -0.86
C LYS A 123 20.42 4.99 0.65
N PHE A 124 20.29 3.85 1.30
CA PHE A 124 20.01 3.77 2.73
C PHE A 124 20.85 2.67 3.38
N PRO A 125 22.15 2.93 3.64
CA PRO A 125 23.04 1.98 4.34
C PRO A 125 22.54 1.62 5.73
N ASP A 126 21.49 2.31 6.20
CA ASP A 126 20.87 2.09 7.50
C ASP A 126 19.88 0.93 7.56
N TYR A 127 19.68 0.21 6.44
CA TYR A 127 18.85 -1.00 6.38
C TYR A 127 19.61 -2.31 6.66
N ASP A 128 20.72 -2.25 7.42
CA ASP A 128 21.36 -3.46 7.93
C ASP A 128 20.40 -4.18 8.89
N LEU A 129 19.76 -5.23 8.40
CA LEU A 129 18.83 -6.06 9.17
C LEU A 129 19.58 -7.12 9.97
N PRO A 130 19.13 -7.43 11.20
CA PRO A 130 17.98 -6.88 11.91
C PRO A 130 18.28 -5.52 12.56
N LEU A 131 17.33 -4.57 12.43
CA LEU A 131 17.44 -3.28 13.11
C LEU A 131 17.29 -3.42 14.61
N GLY A 132 18.18 -2.77 15.37
CA GLY A 132 18.00 -2.62 16.82
C GLY A 132 16.72 -1.83 17.18
N ARG A 133 16.12 -2.10 18.33
CA ARG A 133 14.84 -1.50 18.78
C ARG A 133 14.86 0.03 18.75
N LEU A 134 15.95 0.65 19.19
CA LEU A 134 16.10 2.12 19.20
C LEU A 134 16.10 2.68 17.77
N LYS A 135 16.85 2.05 16.86
CA LYS A 135 16.93 2.46 15.45
C LYS A 135 15.58 2.32 14.77
N MET A 136 14.82 1.24 15.05
CA MET A 136 13.46 1.06 14.55
C MET A 136 12.51 2.16 15.07
N ALA A 137 12.58 2.50 16.36
CA ALA A 137 11.78 3.59 16.93
C ALA A 137 12.11 4.95 16.30
N MET A 138 13.38 5.23 16.06
CA MET A 138 13.83 6.46 15.37
C MET A 138 13.27 6.53 13.94
N PHE A 139 13.31 5.45 13.17
CA PHE A 139 12.73 5.41 11.83
C PHE A 139 11.22 5.59 11.87
N PHE A 140 10.53 4.95 12.83
CA PHE A 140 9.09 5.12 13.00
C PHE A 140 8.73 6.59 13.26
N ILE A 141 9.45 7.26 14.16
CA ILE A 141 9.24 8.69 14.44
C ILE A 141 9.53 9.54 13.19
N LYS A 142 10.62 9.22 12.47
CA LYS A 142 11.00 9.91 11.22
C LYS A 142 9.90 9.81 10.17
N ASP A 143 9.30 8.61 10.01
CA ASP A 143 8.19 8.39 9.08
C ASP A 143 6.94 9.16 9.50
N ILE A 144 6.56 9.10 10.78
CA ILE A 144 5.40 9.86 11.32
C ILE A 144 5.57 11.37 11.11
N LEU A 145 6.79 11.88 11.22
CA LEU A 145 7.11 13.30 10.98
C LEU A 145 7.29 13.64 9.48
N CYS A 146 6.93 12.75 8.55
CA CYS A 146 7.06 12.91 7.10
C CYS A 146 8.51 13.15 6.61
N LEU A 147 9.53 12.84 7.40
CA LEU A 147 10.94 13.06 7.05
C LEU A 147 11.49 12.01 6.06
N SER A 148 10.71 10.97 5.76
CA SER A 148 11.07 9.90 4.80
C SER A 148 10.47 10.11 3.40
N VAL A 149 9.89 11.27 3.10
CA VAL A 149 9.26 11.54 1.78
C VAL A 149 10.20 11.27 0.61
N TYR A 150 11.50 11.55 0.77
CA TYR A 150 12.47 11.26 -0.27
C TYR A 150 12.58 9.77 -0.61
N GLU A 151 12.52 8.89 0.40
CA GLU A 151 12.50 7.43 0.22
C GLU A 151 11.27 6.99 -0.58
N VAL A 152 10.12 7.60 -0.25
CA VAL A 152 8.84 7.38 -0.94
C VAL A 152 8.95 7.72 -2.42
N LEU A 153 9.47 8.88 -2.76
CA LEU A 153 9.63 9.34 -4.15
C LEU A 153 10.52 8.40 -4.96
N ILE A 154 11.58 7.86 -4.33
CA ILE A 154 12.45 6.88 -4.98
C ILE A 154 11.68 5.59 -5.24
N LEU A 155 10.94 5.05 -4.26
CA LEU A 155 10.17 3.83 -4.45
C LEU A 155 9.11 3.98 -5.54
N ILE A 156 8.42 5.12 -5.57
CA ILE A 156 7.45 5.43 -6.63
C ILE A 156 8.11 5.35 -8.01
N SER A 157 9.37 5.84 -8.15
CA SER A 157 10.07 5.82 -9.44
C SER A 157 10.28 4.41 -10.01
N PHE A 158 10.35 3.38 -9.17
CA PHE A 158 10.48 1.98 -9.61
C PHE A 158 9.17 1.36 -10.09
N VAL A 159 8.03 1.87 -9.63
CA VAL A 159 6.71 1.32 -9.96
C VAL A 159 5.98 2.10 -11.05
N ILE A 160 6.64 3.09 -11.66
CA ILE A 160 6.07 3.83 -12.80
C ILE A 160 5.89 2.88 -14.00
N PRO A 161 4.69 2.81 -14.60
CA PRO A 161 4.46 1.93 -15.73
C PRO A 161 5.19 2.44 -16.98
N LYS A 162 5.65 1.50 -17.82
CA LYS A 162 6.27 1.85 -19.11
C LYS A 162 5.27 2.42 -20.12
N ARG A 163 4.02 1.97 -20.06
CA ARG A 163 2.97 2.40 -20.98
C ARG A 163 2.18 3.54 -20.38
N LYS A 164 2.13 4.69 -21.05
CA LYS A 164 1.35 5.85 -20.60
C LYS A 164 -0.15 5.55 -20.49
N THR A 165 -0.67 4.61 -21.32
CA THR A 165 -2.07 4.15 -21.27
C THR A 165 -2.45 3.54 -19.94
N ASP A 166 -1.50 2.92 -19.21
CA ASP A 166 -1.74 2.30 -17.92
C ASP A 166 -1.99 3.35 -16.80
N LEU A 167 -1.70 4.62 -17.08
CA LEU A 167 -1.95 5.74 -16.16
C LEU A 167 -3.34 6.39 -16.35
N ILE A 168 -4.03 6.13 -17.47
CA ILE A 168 -5.28 6.83 -17.81
C ILE A 168 -6.35 6.55 -16.74
N LEU A 169 -6.70 5.28 -16.49
CA LEU A 169 -7.74 4.91 -15.53
C LEU A 169 -7.42 5.36 -14.09
N PRO A 170 -6.21 5.12 -13.55
CA PRO A 170 -5.85 5.62 -12.21
C PRO A 170 -5.98 7.14 -12.11
N ASN A 171 -5.51 7.90 -13.12
CA ASN A 171 -5.55 9.36 -13.07
C ASN A 171 -6.97 9.91 -13.23
N VAL A 172 -7.79 9.30 -14.09
CA VAL A 172 -9.22 9.65 -14.19
C VAL A 172 -9.94 9.38 -12.87
N PHE A 173 -9.68 8.22 -12.26
CA PHE A 173 -10.24 7.89 -10.95
C PHE A 173 -9.85 8.91 -9.89
N LEU A 174 -8.56 9.16 -9.71
CA LEU A 174 -8.05 10.12 -8.71
C LEU A 174 -8.57 11.53 -8.96
N GLY A 175 -8.52 11.99 -10.21
CA GLY A 175 -9.04 13.31 -10.60
C GLY A 175 -10.54 13.45 -10.30
N SER A 176 -11.33 12.40 -10.57
CA SER A 176 -12.76 12.39 -10.28
C SER A 176 -13.04 12.43 -8.76
N VAL A 177 -12.30 11.64 -7.97
CA VAL A 177 -12.44 11.63 -6.49
C VAL A 177 -12.05 12.99 -5.92
N ILE A 178 -10.92 13.57 -6.35
CA ILE A 178 -10.47 14.88 -5.91
C ILE A 178 -11.51 15.94 -6.24
N ALA A 179 -11.99 15.96 -7.49
CA ALA A 179 -13.02 16.92 -7.91
C ALA A 179 -14.30 16.78 -7.08
N LEU A 180 -14.78 15.56 -6.87
CA LEU A 180 -15.98 15.30 -6.04
C LEU A 180 -15.79 15.81 -4.62
N LEU A 181 -14.66 15.55 -3.98
CA LEU A 181 -14.40 16.00 -2.60
C LEU A 181 -14.32 17.52 -2.51
N ILE A 182 -13.64 18.18 -3.46
CA ILE A 182 -13.54 19.66 -3.48
C ILE A 182 -14.90 20.30 -3.73
N LEU A 183 -15.69 19.81 -4.69
CA LEU A 183 -17.01 20.35 -5.03
C LEU A 183 -18.04 20.19 -3.92
N ASN A 184 -17.80 19.30 -2.94
CA ASN A 184 -18.66 19.09 -1.77
C ASN A 184 -18.05 19.61 -0.47
N ASP A 185 -17.07 20.52 -0.52
CA ASP A 185 -16.39 21.10 0.65
C ASP A 185 -15.70 20.07 1.57
N LEU A 186 -15.36 18.91 1.02
CA LEU A 186 -14.66 17.80 1.71
C LEU A 186 -13.14 17.81 1.46
N GLY A 187 -12.57 18.94 1.07
CA GLY A 187 -11.13 19.06 0.82
C GLY A 187 -10.24 18.65 2.01
N TRP A 188 -10.74 18.81 3.25
CA TRP A 188 -10.05 18.39 4.46
C TRP A 188 -9.80 16.86 4.49
N VAL A 189 -10.67 16.04 3.88
CA VAL A 189 -10.48 14.57 3.74
C VAL A 189 -9.21 14.28 2.93
N LEU A 190 -8.97 15.04 1.85
CA LEU A 190 -7.76 14.91 1.04
C LEU A 190 -6.51 15.21 1.86
N ILE A 191 -6.57 16.23 2.72
CA ILE A 191 -5.44 16.60 3.58
C ILE A 191 -5.10 15.45 4.54
N LEU A 192 -6.09 14.92 5.29
CA LEU A 192 -5.88 13.79 6.20
C LEU A 192 -5.41 12.54 5.46
N TRP A 193 -6.01 12.25 4.29
CA TRP A 193 -5.63 11.11 3.45
C TRP A 193 -4.18 11.20 2.99
N PHE A 194 -3.77 12.37 2.49
CA PHE A 194 -2.43 12.60 1.96
C PHE A 194 -1.37 12.60 3.08
N ILE A 195 -1.64 13.25 4.21
CA ILE A 195 -0.74 13.22 5.37
C ILE A 195 -0.57 11.78 5.85
N ALA A 196 -1.64 11.00 5.98
CA ALA A 196 -1.56 9.60 6.36
C ALA A 196 -0.71 8.78 5.37
N ASN A 197 -0.84 9.06 4.06
CA ASN A 197 -0.11 8.35 3.01
C ASN A 197 1.40 8.62 3.05
N ILE A 198 1.84 9.85 3.37
CA ILE A 198 3.27 10.21 3.42
C ILE A 198 3.90 10.03 4.81
N SER A 199 3.13 9.69 5.84
CA SER A 199 3.58 9.52 7.23
C SER A 199 3.32 8.11 7.76
N SER A 200 2.16 7.91 8.38
CA SER A 200 1.82 6.69 9.12
C SER A 200 1.77 5.44 8.24
N PHE A 201 1.36 5.55 6.97
CA PHE A 201 1.46 4.43 6.00
C PHE A 201 2.88 3.87 5.94
N TRP A 202 3.89 4.73 5.81
CA TRP A 202 5.29 4.33 5.71
C TRP A 202 5.84 3.78 7.01
N ALA A 203 5.40 4.32 8.15
CA ALA A 203 5.75 3.79 9.45
C ALA A 203 5.30 2.33 9.61
N PHE A 204 4.06 2.00 9.25
CA PHE A 204 3.55 0.62 9.28
C PHE A 204 4.19 -0.28 8.23
N PHE A 205 4.43 0.22 7.02
CA PHE A 205 5.14 -0.49 5.98
C PHE A 205 6.57 -0.87 6.40
N ARG A 206 7.31 0.05 7.04
CA ARG A 206 8.66 -0.18 7.55
C ARG A 206 8.68 -1.23 8.68
N ILE A 207 7.71 -1.19 9.60
CA ILE A 207 7.59 -2.22 10.65
C ILE A 207 7.47 -3.60 10.00
N ARG A 208 6.60 -3.74 9.01
CA ARG A 208 6.40 -5.00 8.31
C ARG A 208 7.68 -5.51 7.65
N ILE A 209 8.36 -4.69 6.85
CA ILE A 209 9.60 -5.10 6.16
C ILE A 209 10.69 -5.55 7.14
N ASN A 210 10.74 -4.97 8.34
CA ASN A 210 11.74 -5.31 9.34
C ASN A 210 11.38 -6.56 10.17
N ILE A 211 10.12 -7.00 10.16
CA ILE A 211 9.64 -8.18 10.88
C ILE A 211 9.58 -9.40 9.95
N GLU A 212 9.31 -9.21 8.67
CA GLU A 212 9.32 -10.30 7.70
C GLU A 212 10.75 -10.85 7.55
N PRO A 213 10.98 -12.15 7.82
CA PRO A 213 12.28 -12.76 7.58
C PRO A 213 12.62 -12.61 6.10
N ILE A 214 13.87 -12.21 5.84
CA ILE A 214 14.41 -12.21 4.47
C ILE A 214 14.49 -13.70 4.09
N GLY A 215 13.56 -14.14 3.24
CA GLY A 215 13.48 -15.51 2.75
C GLY A 215 14.69 -15.93 1.93
#